data_7474165ae5f3d512858caa7b50848aed
#
_entry.id   7474165ae5f3d512858caa7b50848aed
#
_cell.length_a   1.000
_cell.length_b   1.000
_cell.length_c   1.000
_cell.angle_alpha   90.00
_cell.angle_beta   90.00
_cell.angle_gamma   90.00
#
_symmetry.space_group_name_H-M   'P 1'
#
loop_
_entity.id
_entity.type
_entity.pdbx_description
1 polymer ?
#
loop_
_entity_poly.entity_id
_entity_poly.type
_entity_poly.pdbx_seq_one_letter_code
_entity_poly.pdbx_strand_id
1 'polypeptide(L)'
;MRSVFIRGFDLIFAMVDIHCHILPGIDDGSDSWEMTAEMCRVAVQDGITHIVATPHSNDMFDYDRDRYTEMLGQLSDASDGKLTFSLGCDFHFSCENIRDALAHPRRYTIGESQYLLIEFNNYSIPPSVKRDLFSISSSGMVPIITHPERNPILMKRPEMVLDMVEQGCLVQATANSLTGFWGSHSRKMAEWLLKQAAVHVIASDAHDPQRRTPVLSEARDVVADFAGEEIADALVTHNPAAIVDGKSLPYQSMHRV
;
A
#
# COMPACT_ATOMS: atom_id res chain seq x y z
N MET A 1 18.92 38.94 -29.20
CA MET A 1 18.87 38.31 -27.86
C MET A 1 18.01 37.06 -27.95
N ARG A 2 18.66 35.91 -27.93
CA ARG A 2 17.94 34.61 -27.94
C ARG A 2 17.65 34.23 -26.50
N SER A 3 16.38 34.16 -26.16
CA SER A 3 15.89 33.70 -24.88
C SER A 3 16.17 32.19 -24.76
N VAL A 4 17.05 31.79 -23.87
CA VAL A 4 17.27 30.38 -23.52
C VAL A 4 16.17 30.00 -22.54
N PHE A 5 15.20 29.24 -23.03
CA PHE A 5 14.26 28.53 -22.15
C PHE A 5 15.06 27.44 -21.43
N ILE A 6 15.35 27.65 -20.16
CA ILE A 6 15.75 26.59 -19.23
C ILE A 6 14.50 25.74 -19.04
N ARG A 7 14.52 24.48 -19.55
CA ARG A 7 13.51 23.48 -19.21
C ARG A 7 13.44 23.37 -17.69
N GLY A 8 12.22 23.48 -17.18
CA GLY A 8 11.93 23.38 -15.78
C GLY A 8 12.56 22.10 -15.20
N PHE A 9 13.07 22.22 -14.00
CA PHE A 9 13.34 21.07 -13.14
C PHE A 9 12.02 20.30 -13.02
N ASP A 10 11.95 19.09 -13.56
CA ASP A 10 10.91 18.16 -13.23
C ASP A 10 10.93 18.06 -11.70
N LEU A 11 9.85 18.49 -11.06
CA LEU A 11 9.61 18.25 -9.64
C LEU A 11 9.55 16.73 -9.51
N ILE A 12 10.66 16.11 -9.11
CA ILE A 12 10.68 14.69 -8.74
C ILE A 12 9.81 14.61 -7.49
N PHE A 13 8.58 14.16 -7.67
CA PHE A 13 7.69 13.89 -6.54
C PHE A 13 8.31 12.78 -5.69
N ALA A 14 8.51 13.06 -4.41
CA ALA A 14 9.00 12.08 -3.46
C ALA A 14 7.88 11.09 -3.12
N MET A 15 7.63 10.11 -4.01
CA MET A 15 6.59 9.10 -3.80
C MET A 15 6.97 8.14 -2.67
N VAL A 16 5.95 7.62 -2.00
CA VAL A 16 6.08 6.69 -0.88
C VAL A 16 5.25 5.45 -1.17
N ASP A 17 5.90 4.30 -1.19
CA ASP A 17 5.25 3.01 -1.40
C ASP A 17 5.02 2.30 -0.06
N ILE A 18 3.76 2.17 0.36
CA ILE A 18 3.42 1.57 1.66
C ILE A 18 3.10 0.07 1.60
N HIS A 19 3.25 -0.57 0.43
CA HIS A 19 2.96 -1.99 0.26
C HIS A 19 3.91 -2.60 -0.78
N CYS A 20 4.96 -3.30 -0.30
CA CYS A 20 5.99 -3.89 -1.15
C CYS A 20 6.63 -5.12 -0.47
N HIS A 21 6.70 -6.25 -1.19
CA HIS A 21 7.31 -7.50 -0.74
C HIS A 21 8.78 -7.56 -1.11
N ILE A 22 9.55 -6.60 -0.57
CA ILE A 22 10.95 -6.35 -0.96
C ILE A 22 11.97 -7.15 -0.13
N LEU A 23 11.58 -7.71 1.02
CA LEU A 23 12.47 -8.50 1.87
C LEU A 23 12.77 -9.86 1.24
N PRO A 24 14.06 -10.22 1.04
CA PRO A 24 14.40 -11.43 0.29
C PRO A 24 14.13 -12.72 1.06
N GLY A 25 13.48 -13.70 0.40
CA GLY A 25 13.29 -15.06 0.91
C GLY A 25 12.38 -15.14 2.15
N ILE A 26 11.45 -14.19 2.30
CA ILE A 26 10.53 -14.15 3.44
C ILE A 26 9.14 -14.67 3.04
N ASP A 27 8.66 -14.27 1.88
CA ASP A 27 7.35 -14.60 1.34
C ASP A 27 7.43 -14.87 -0.18
N ASP A 28 6.37 -14.60 -0.93
CA ASP A 28 6.32 -14.76 -2.39
C ASP A 28 6.80 -13.53 -3.18
N GLY A 29 7.43 -12.57 -2.49
CA GLY A 29 8.08 -11.41 -3.10
C GLY A 29 9.49 -11.68 -3.57
N SER A 30 10.44 -10.79 -3.24
CA SER A 30 11.84 -10.96 -3.59
C SER A 30 12.40 -12.28 -3.08
N ASP A 31 13.11 -13.05 -3.92
CA ASP A 31 13.72 -14.33 -3.56
C ASP A 31 15.18 -14.20 -3.12
N SER A 32 15.86 -13.07 -3.42
CA SER A 32 17.29 -12.87 -3.14
C SER A 32 17.64 -11.39 -2.97
N TRP A 33 18.80 -11.11 -2.37
CA TRP A 33 19.34 -9.75 -2.24
C TRP A 33 19.62 -9.08 -3.60
N GLU A 34 19.99 -9.87 -4.60
CA GLU A 34 20.19 -9.39 -5.98
C GLU A 34 18.88 -8.89 -6.58
N MET A 35 17.80 -9.64 -6.39
CA MET A 35 16.45 -9.24 -6.83
C MET A 35 15.95 -8.02 -6.05
N THR A 36 16.16 -7.98 -4.74
CA THR A 36 15.85 -6.82 -3.89
C THR A 36 16.58 -5.57 -4.39
N ALA A 37 17.89 -5.66 -4.69
CA ALA A 37 18.67 -4.54 -5.23
C ALA A 37 18.14 -4.06 -6.59
N GLU A 38 17.67 -4.99 -7.44
CA GLU A 38 17.02 -4.62 -8.71
C GLU A 38 15.69 -3.89 -8.46
N MET A 39 14.85 -4.39 -7.55
CA MET A 39 13.61 -3.71 -7.14
C MET A 39 13.89 -2.31 -6.61
N CYS A 40 14.92 -2.14 -5.75
CA CYS A 40 15.35 -0.83 -5.28
C CYS A 40 15.73 0.11 -6.43
N ARG A 41 16.46 -0.38 -7.44
CA ARG A 41 16.85 0.43 -8.61
C ARG A 41 15.62 0.89 -9.40
N VAL A 42 14.65 0.00 -9.63
CA VAL A 42 13.38 0.33 -10.30
C VAL A 42 12.64 1.40 -9.51
N ALA A 43 12.47 1.22 -8.20
CA ALA A 43 11.79 2.19 -7.33
C ALA A 43 12.44 3.59 -7.36
N VAL A 44 13.78 3.64 -7.26
CA VAL A 44 14.53 4.91 -7.35
C VAL A 44 14.35 5.58 -8.71
N GLN A 45 14.36 4.81 -9.79
CA GLN A 45 14.16 5.35 -11.15
C GLN A 45 12.75 5.90 -11.34
N ASP A 46 11.76 5.30 -10.68
CA ASP A 46 10.38 5.75 -10.69
C ASP A 46 10.12 7.01 -9.80
N GLY A 47 11.07 7.39 -8.94
CA GLY A 47 10.94 8.54 -8.03
C GLY A 47 10.39 8.18 -6.65
N ILE A 48 10.34 6.91 -6.30
CA ILE A 48 10.04 6.48 -4.93
C ILE A 48 11.24 6.81 -4.04
N THR A 49 10.98 7.31 -2.85
CA THR A 49 12.00 7.71 -1.86
C THR A 49 11.88 6.95 -0.54
N HIS A 50 10.73 6.36 -0.30
CA HIS A 50 10.48 5.53 0.88
C HIS A 50 9.66 4.30 0.51
N ILE A 51 10.05 3.15 1.05
CA ILE A 51 9.32 1.88 0.89
C ILE A 51 9.01 1.30 2.28
N VAL A 52 7.76 0.93 2.49
CA VAL A 52 7.36 0.06 3.60
C VAL A 52 7.48 -1.39 3.14
N ALA A 53 8.40 -2.13 3.72
CA ALA A 53 8.48 -3.58 3.52
C ALA A 53 7.31 -4.24 4.25
N THR A 54 6.47 -4.97 3.53
CA THR A 54 5.21 -5.54 4.05
C THR A 54 5.12 -7.03 3.79
N PRO A 55 5.98 -7.85 4.39
CA PRO A 55 5.86 -9.29 4.24
C PRO A 55 4.52 -9.80 4.76
N HIS A 56 4.04 -10.88 4.16
CA HIS A 56 2.80 -11.53 4.56
C HIS A 56 2.82 -12.04 6.00
N SER A 57 1.62 -12.06 6.60
CA SER A 57 1.29 -12.84 7.80
C SER A 57 0.06 -13.68 7.48
N ASN A 58 0.25 -14.95 7.12
CA ASN A 58 -0.84 -15.87 6.75
C ASN A 58 -0.48 -17.32 7.10
N ASP A 59 -1.30 -18.28 6.69
CA ASP A 59 -1.11 -19.71 6.98
C ASP A 59 0.17 -20.31 6.37
N MET A 60 0.80 -19.63 5.42
CA MET A 60 2.04 -20.07 4.76
C MET A 60 3.28 -19.32 5.26
N PHE A 61 3.13 -18.11 5.75
CA PHE A 61 4.21 -17.21 6.11
C PHE A 61 4.00 -16.65 7.51
N ASP A 62 4.87 -17.10 8.44
CA ASP A 62 4.92 -16.57 9.80
C ASP A 62 5.56 -15.18 9.81
N TYR A 63 4.95 -14.24 10.53
CA TYR A 63 5.48 -12.88 10.62
C TYR A 63 6.38 -12.72 11.84
N ASP A 64 7.65 -12.42 11.59
CA ASP A 64 8.68 -12.15 12.61
C ASP A 64 9.18 -10.71 12.50
N ARG A 65 8.55 -9.80 13.28
CA ARG A 65 8.88 -8.38 13.27
C ARG A 65 10.33 -8.09 13.63
N ASP A 66 10.88 -8.79 14.62
CA ASP A 66 12.22 -8.52 15.14
C ASP A 66 13.26 -8.87 14.06
N ARG A 67 13.16 -10.07 13.50
CA ARG A 67 13.99 -10.52 12.38
C ARG A 67 13.91 -9.59 11.18
N TYR A 68 12.70 -9.16 10.80
CA TYR A 68 12.51 -8.32 9.63
C TYR A 68 12.99 -6.88 9.86
N THR A 69 12.91 -6.39 11.11
CA THR A 69 13.50 -5.10 11.48
C THR A 69 15.03 -5.11 11.34
N GLU A 70 15.68 -6.20 11.71
CA GLU A 70 17.14 -6.36 11.51
C GLU A 70 17.51 -6.34 10.02
N MET A 71 16.66 -6.89 9.14
CA MET A 71 16.90 -6.90 7.69
C MET A 71 16.76 -5.53 7.05
N LEU A 72 15.99 -4.57 7.63
CA LEU A 72 15.83 -3.22 7.07
C LEU A 72 17.16 -2.48 6.92
N GLY A 73 18.12 -2.70 7.81
CA GLY A 73 19.47 -2.12 7.70
C GLY A 73 20.18 -2.52 6.39
N GLN A 74 20.02 -3.76 5.98
CA GLN A 74 20.60 -4.31 4.75
C GLN A 74 19.89 -3.79 3.48
N LEU A 75 18.59 -3.43 3.57
CA LEU A 75 17.87 -2.79 2.46
C LEU A 75 18.46 -1.42 2.10
N SER A 76 18.91 -0.66 3.10
CA SER A 76 19.58 0.62 2.85
C SER A 76 20.83 0.44 2.00
N ASP A 77 21.63 -0.58 2.30
CA ASP A 77 22.83 -0.91 1.51
C ASP A 77 22.44 -1.37 0.08
N ALA A 78 21.40 -2.20 -0.06
CA ALA A 78 20.90 -2.67 -1.35
C ALA A 78 20.39 -1.54 -2.26
N SER A 79 19.99 -0.39 -1.69
CA SER A 79 19.55 0.80 -2.40
C SER A 79 20.62 1.86 -2.65
N ASP A 80 21.88 1.61 -2.30
CA ASP A 80 22.96 2.61 -2.25
C ASP A 80 22.60 3.84 -1.37
N GLY A 81 21.79 3.65 -0.34
CA GLY A 81 21.29 4.71 0.54
C GLY A 81 20.33 5.72 -0.12
N LYS A 82 19.76 5.38 -1.28
CA LYS A 82 18.83 6.25 -2.03
C LYS A 82 17.40 6.14 -1.57
N LEU A 83 17.05 5.03 -0.89
CA LEU A 83 15.73 4.78 -0.32
C LEU A 83 15.82 4.74 1.20
N THR A 84 14.74 5.17 1.83
CA THR A 84 14.49 4.91 3.25
C THR A 84 13.46 3.81 3.38
N PHE A 85 13.52 3.06 4.50
CA PHE A 85 12.65 1.91 4.70
C PHE A 85 11.99 1.95 6.06
N SER A 86 10.77 1.39 6.12
CA SER A 86 10.11 1.00 7.35
C SER A 86 9.48 -0.38 7.18
N LEU A 87 9.06 -0.98 8.28
CA LEU A 87 8.43 -2.29 8.29
C LEU A 87 6.94 -2.13 8.52
N GLY A 88 6.14 -2.88 7.78
CA GLY A 88 4.73 -3.13 7.98
C GLY A 88 4.44 -4.62 7.85
N CYS A 89 3.19 -4.96 7.60
CA CYS A 89 2.77 -6.32 7.35
C CYS A 89 1.59 -6.31 6.38
N ASP A 90 1.62 -7.13 5.34
CA ASP A 90 0.41 -7.50 4.63
C ASP A 90 -0.33 -8.55 5.46
N PHE A 91 -1.20 -8.01 6.33
CA PHE A 91 -1.85 -8.74 7.40
C PHE A 91 -3.09 -9.46 6.88
N HIS A 92 -3.01 -10.78 6.80
CA HIS A 92 -4.16 -11.58 6.40
C HIS A 92 -5.26 -11.57 7.46
N PHE A 93 -6.49 -11.28 7.03
CA PHE A 93 -7.67 -11.19 7.91
C PHE A 93 -8.15 -12.58 8.35
N SER A 94 -7.52 -13.12 9.39
CA SER A 94 -7.87 -14.40 10.02
C SER A 94 -8.20 -14.22 11.49
N CYS A 95 -8.95 -15.17 12.06
CA CYS A 95 -9.28 -15.12 13.50
C CYS A 95 -8.03 -15.16 14.39
N GLU A 96 -7.00 -15.88 13.96
CA GLU A 96 -5.74 -16.02 14.70
C GLU A 96 -4.96 -14.72 14.68
N ASN A 97 -4.73 -14.17 13.50
CA ASN A 97 -4.04 -12.89 13.33
C ASN A 97 -4.75 -11.76 14.06
N ILE A 98 -6.08 -11.66 13.95
CA ILE A 98 -6.86 -10.62 14.64
C ILE A 98 -6.68 -10.73 16.16
N ARG A 99 -6.73 -11.95 16.72
CA ARG A 99 -6.53 -12.15 18.16
C ARG A 99 -5.12 -11.71 18.59
N ASP A 100 -4.11 -12.06 17.82
CA ASP A 100 -2.73 -11.66 18.13
C ASP A 100 -2.52 -10.15 17.97
N ALA A 101 -3.06 -9.53 16.92
CA ALA A 101 -2.99 -8.09 16.71
C ALA A 101 -3.70 -7.29 17.83
N LEU A 102 -4.82 -7.78 18.35
CA LEU A 102 -5.51 -7.15 19.48
C LEU A 102 -4.71 -7.27 20.79
N ALA A 103 -3.94 -8.35 20.96
CA ALA A 103 -3.04 -8.52 22.10
C ALA A 103 -1.73 -7.72 21.94
N HIS A 104 -1.25 -7.52 20.71
CA HIS A 104 0.00 -6.86 20.36
C HIS A 104 -0.20 -5.83 19.22
N PRO A 105 -0.90 -4.71 19.44
CA PRO A 105 -1.35 -3.81 18.37
C PRO A 105 -0.25 -3.29 17.45
N ARG A 106 0.98 -3.12 17.98
CA ARG A 106 2.12 -2.59 17.19
C ARG A 106 2.91 -3.66 16.43
N ARG A 107 2.58 -4.93 16.61
CA ARG A 107 3.33 -6.02 15.97
C ARG A 107 3.24 -5.99 14.45
N TYR A 108 2.09 -5.60 13.91
CA TYR A 108 1.80 -5.67 12.48
C TYR A 108 1.65 -4.31 11.80
N THR A 109 1.59 -3.21 12.57
CA THR A 109 1.40 -1.87 12.02
C THR A 109 2.63 -1.34 11.29
N ILE A 110 2.41 -0.39 10.38
CA ILE A 110 3.47 0.28 9.62
C ILE A 110 4.33 1.11 10.56
N GLY A 111 5.62 0.79 10.62
CA GLY A 111 6.57 1.46 11.52
C GLY A 111 6.08 1.41 12.97
N GLU A 112 6.07 2.56 13.63
CA GLU A 112 5.50 2.74 14.97
C GLU A 112 4.12 3.41 14.93
N SER A 113 3.50 3.46 13.75
CA SER A 113 2.21 4.12 13.53
C SER A 113 1.03 3.24 13.96
N GLN A 114 -0.18 3.78 13.84
CA GLN A 114 -1.43 3.05 14.09
C GLN A 114 -1.98 2.34 12.84
N TYR A 115 -1.38 2.49 11.68
CA TYR A 115 -1.92 1.99 10.42
C TYR A 115 -1.58 0.53 10.18
N LEU A 116 -2.60 -0.27 9.87
CA LEU A 116 -2.50 -1.72 9.62
C LEU A 116 -3.06 -2.06 8.24
N LEU A 117 -2.22 -2.57 7.34
CA LEU A 117 -2.68 -3.13 6.07
C LEU A 117 -3.43 -4.43 6.33
N ILE A 118 -4.60 -4.59 5.73
CA ILE A 118 -5.45 -5.78 5.89
C ILE A 118 -5.79 -6.38 4.54
N GLU A 119 -5.34 -7.60 4.32
CA GLU A 119 -5.68 -8.42 3.16
C GLU A 119 -6.81 -9.39 3.46
N PHE A 120 -7.83 -9.40 2.63
CA PHE A 120 -8.91 -10.38 2.70
C PHE A 120 -8.64 -11.60 1.82
N ASN A 121 -9.01 -12.76 2.35
CA ASN A 121 -8.99 -14.01 1.59
C ASN A 121 -9.85 -13.93 0.31
N ASN A 122 -9.35 -14.48 -0.80
CA ASN A 122 -10.03 -14.49 -2.09
C ASN A 122 -11.26 -15.42 -2.17
N TYR A 123 -11.40 -16.34 -1.22
CA TYR A 123 -12.45 -17.35 -1.22
C TYR A 123 -13.57 -17.05 -0.23
N SER A 124 -13.28 -16.33 0.85
CA SER A 124 -14.26 -16.02 1.88
C SER A 124 -13.93 -14.73 2.64
N ILE A 125 -14.96 -13.95 2.93
CA ILE A 125 -14.93 -12.86 3.92
C ILE A 125 -15.91 -13.24 5.02
N PRO A 126 -15.48 -13.35 6.28
CA PRO A 126 -16.34 -13.85 7.35
C PRO A 126 -17.52 -12.90 7.62
N PRO A 127 -18.69 -13.39 8.00
CA PRO A 127 -19.83 -12.53 8.37
C PRO A 127 -19.54 -11.59 9.54
N SER A 128 -18.52 -11.90 10.36
CA SER A 128 -18.07 -11.08 11.49
C SER A 128 -17.20 -9.89 11.09
N VAL A 129 -16.88 -9.72 9.80
CA VAL A 129 -15.92 -8.70 9.31
C VAL A 129 -16.17 -7.31 9.89
N LYS A 130 -17.42 -6.84 9.91
CA LYS A 130 -17.76 -5.51 10.48
C LYS A 130 -17.40 -5.39 11.94
N ARG A 131 -17.74 -6.41 12.74
CA ARG A 131 -17.43 -6.46 14.19
C ARG A 131 -15.92 -6.53 14.42
N ASP A 132 -15.22 -7.34 13.64
CA ASP A 132 -13.79 -7.58 13.83
C ASP A 132 -12.97 -6.36 13.42
N LEU A 133 -13.32 -5.67 12.32
CA LEU A 133 -12.75 -4.37 11.94
C LEU A 133 -13.03 -3.29 13.02
N PHE A 134 -14.24 -3.26 13.58
CA PHE A 134 -14.56 -2.36 14.68
C PHE A 134 -13.70 -2.66 15.93
N SER A 135 -13.44 -3.93 16.24
CA SER A 135 -12.56 -4.32 17.35
C SER A 135 -11.11 -3.85 17.13
N ILE A 136 -10.59 -4.00 15.90
CA ILE A 136 -9.27 -3.49 15.50
C ILE A 136 -9.22 -1.96 15.68
N SER A 137 -10.21 -1.24 15.16
CA SER A 137 -10.25 0.22 15.26
C SER A 137 -10.38 0.68 16.73
N SER A 138 -11.17 -0.04 17.54
CA SER A 138 -11.33 0.26 18.97
C SER A 138 -10.07 0.03 19.80
N SER A 139 -9.12 -0.77 19.30
CA SER A 139 -7.80 -0.96 19.91
C SER A 139 -6.79 0.15 19.58
N GLY A 140 -7.21 1.15 18.80
CA GLY A 140 -6.38 2.28 18.36
C GLY A 140 -5.65 2.08 17.05
N MET A 141 -5.88 0.96 16.35
CA MET A 141 -5.36 0.74 14.99
C MET A 141 -6.31 1.32 13.94
N VAL A 142 -5.76 1.74 12.80
CA VAL A 142 -6.53 2.20 11.63
C VAL A 142 -6.37 1.18 10.51
N PRO A 143 -7.42 0.41 10.19
CA PRO A 143 -7.38 -0.56 9.09
C PRO A 143 -7.22 0.12 7.74
N ILE A 144 -6.31 -0.39 6.91
CA ILE A 144 -6.19 -0.06 5.48
C ILE A 144 -6.50 -1.33 4.70
N ILE A 145 -7.64 -1.37 4.04
CA ILE A 145 -8.03 -2.51 3.21
C ILE A 145 -7.17 -2.53 1.95
N THR A 146 -6.35 -3.57 1.78
CA THR A 146 -5.45 -3.69 0.64
C THR A 146 -6.19 -4.21 -0.59
N HIS A 147 -5.86 -3.63 -1.73
CA HIS A 147 -6.29 -4.02 -3.09
C HIS A 147 -7.69 -4.66 -3.22
N PRO A 148 -8.77 -4.05 -2.68
CA PRO A 148 -10.12 -4.60 -2.76
C PRO A 148 -10.57 -4.79 -4.21
N GLU A 149 -9.99 -4.06 -5.16
CA GLU A 149 -10.26 -4.16 -6.59
C GLU A 149 -9.71 -5.45 -7.22
N ARG A 150 -8.92 -6.22 -6.48
CA ARG A 150 -8.41 -7.55 -6.91
C ARG A 150 -9.15 -8.70 -6.22
N ASN A 151 -9.86 -8.42 -5.13
CA ASN A 151 -10.57 -9.44 -4.38
C ASN A 151 -11.88 -9.85 -5.09
N PRO A 152 -12.07 -11.14 -5.47
CA PRO A 152 -13.22 -11.58 -6.26
C PRO A 152 -14.58 -11.39 -5.54
N ILE A 153 -14.57 -11.35 -4.21
CA ILE A 153 -15.78 -11.16 -3.41
C ILE A 153 -16.16 -9.69 -3.38
N LEU A 154 -15.17 -8.81 -3.15
CA LEU A 154 -15.39 -7.36 -3.10
C LEU A 154 -15.72 -6.81 -4.48
N MET A 155 -15.12 -7.33 -5.55
CA MET A 155 -15.50 -6.96 -6.92
C MET A 155 -16.97 -7.28 -7.25
N LYS A 156 -17.54 -8.33 -6.65
CA LYS A 156 -18.95 -8.68 -6.83
C LYS A 156 -19.88 -7.89 -5.91
N ARG A 157 -19.36 -7.32 -4.85
CA ARG A 157 -20.10 -6.55 -3.83
C ARG A 157 -19.32 -5.32 -3.42
N PRO A 158 -19.11 -4.38 -4.35
CA PRO A 158 -18.26 -3.20 -4.11
C PRO A 158 -18.80 -2.29 -2.99
N GLU A 159 -20.10 -2.34 -2.73
CA GLU A 159 -20.72 -1.63 -1.59
C GLU A 159 -20.15 -2.04 -0.24
N MET A 160 -19.63 -3.27 -0.11
CA MET A 160 -18.97 -3.69 1.13
C MET A 160 -17.72 -2.85 1.44
N VAL A 161 -17.00 -2.40 0.40
CA VAL A 161 -15.82 -1.54 0.58
C VAL A 161 -16.26 -0.16 1.09
N LEU A 162 -17.35 0.39 0.55
CA LEU A 162 -17.91 1.68 1.02
C LEU A 162 -18.37 1.56 2.48
N ASP A 163 -19.06 0.47 2.83
CA ASP A 163 -19.44 0.20 4.22
C ASP A 163 -18.23 0.18 5.18
N MET A 164 -17.08 -0.36 4.74
CA MET A 164 -15.84 -0.36 5.53
C MET A 164 -15.25 1.05 5.66
N VAL A 165 -15.29 1.84 4.58
CA VAL A 165 -14.86 3.25 4.60
C VAL A 165 -15.72 4.07 5.54
N GLU A 166 -17.05 3.90 5.52
CA GLU A 166 -17.97 4.54 6.47
C GLU A 166 -17.69 4.18 7.92
N GLN A 167 -17.11 3.01 8.19
CA GLN A 167 -16.65 2.58 9.51
C GLN A 167 -15.27 3.11 9.89
N GLY A 168 -14.64 3.93 9.04
CA GLY A 168 -13.34 4.54 9.29
C GLY A 168 -12.15 3.73 8.78
N CYS A 169 -12.37 2.67 7.98
CA CYS A 169 -11.28 2.01 7.28
C CYS A 169 -10.78 2.87 6.11
N LEU A 170 -9.49 2.78 5.83
CA LEU A 170 -8.89 3.32 4.61
C LEU A 170 -8.85 2.24 3.52
N VAL A 171 -8.58 2.65 2.29
CA VAL A 171 -8.44 1.74 1.14
C VAL A 171 -7.14 2.04 0.41
N GLN A 172 -6.35 1.00 0.18
CA GLN A 172 -5.20 1.03 -0.72
C GLN A 172 -5.58 0.36 -2.04
N ALA A 173 -5.44 1.07 -3.16
CA ALA A 173 -5.52 0.50 -4.50
C ALA A 173 -4.11 0.16 -5.02
N THR A 174 -3.99 -0.95 -5.77
CA THR A 174 -2.72 -1.32 -6.38
C THR A 174 -2.46 -0.53 -7.67
N ALA A 175 -1.26 0.02 -7.81
CA ALA A 175 -0.85 0.78 -8.99
C ALA A 175 -1.10 0.00 -10.30
N ASN A 176 -0.70 -1.25 -10.35
CA ASN A 176 -0.88 -2.13 -11.50
C ASN A 176 -2.35 -2.46 -11.84
N SER A 177 -3.29 -2.24 -10.92
CA SER A 177 -4.74 -2.33 -11.22
C SER A 177 -5.19 -1.16 -12.09
N LEU A 178 -4.71 0.05 -11.79
CA LEU A 178 -5.04 1.28 -12.50
C LEU A 178 -4.46 1.30 -13.92
N THR A 179 -3.24 0.77 -14.10
CA THR A 179 -2.62 0.66 -15.42
C THR A 179 -3.18 -0.50 -16.25
N GLY A 180 -3.95 -1.40 -15.64
CA GLY A 180 -4.64 -2.50 -16.33
C GLY A 180 -3.90 -3.83 -16.36
N PHE A 181 -2.76 -3.97 -15.69
CA PHE A 181 -2.00 -5.23 -15.59
C PHE A 181 -2.86 -6.39 -15.03
N TRP A 182 -3.68 -6.11 -14.00
CA TRP A 182 -4.60 -7.09 -13.41
C TRP A 182 -5.90 -7.31 -14.20
N GLY A 183 -5.96 -6.76 -15.42
CA GLY A 183 -7.08 -6.91 -16.32
C GLY A 183 -8.21 -5.90 -16.12
N SER A 184 -9.16 -5.91 -17.05
CA SER A 184 -10.17 -4.87 -17.15
C SER A 184 -11.17 -4.84 -15.97
N HIS A 185 -11.38 -5.94 -15.27
CA HIS A 185 -12.30 -5.98 -14.13
C HIS A 185 -11.71 -5.27 -12.91
N SER A 186 -10.45 -5.55 -12.57
CA SER A 186 -9.72 -4.87 -11.49
C SER A 186 -9.59 -3.37 -11.79
N ARG A 187 -9.23 -3.01 -13.02
CA ARG A 187 -9.15 -1.62 -13.44
C ARG A 187 -10.49 -0.88 -13.27
N LYS A 188 -11.60 -1.46 -13.76
CA LYS A 188 -12.93 -0.85 -13.62
C LYS A 188 -13.35 -0.69 -12.16
N MET A 189 -13.00 -1.66 -11.30
CA MET A 189 -13.27 -1.57 -9.87
C MET A 189 -12.44 -0.46 -9.22
N ALA A 190 -11.13 -0.36 -9.53
CA ALA A 190 -10.27 0.72 -9.04
C ALA A 190 -10.77 2.11 -9.48
N GLU A 191 -11.14 2.27 -10.76
CA GLU A 191 -11.74 3.49 -11.30
C GLU A 191 -13.09 3.81 -10.61
N TRP A 192 -13.88 2.80 -10.30
CA TRP A 192 -15.15 2.98 -9.58
C TRP A 192 -14.89 3.45 -8.15
N LEU A 193 -13.95 2.85 -7.43
CA LEU A 193 -13.56 3.27 -6.08
C LEU A 193 -13.03 4.72 -6.07
N LEU A 194 -12.25 5.12 -7.06
CA LEU A 194 -11.81 6.51 -7.23
C LEU A 194 -13.00 7.46 -7.42
N LYS A 195 -13.99 7.08 -8.25
CA LYS A 195 -15.23 7.87 -8.45
C LYS A 195 -16.06 8.02 -7.18
N GLN A 196 -16.03 7.03 -6.31
CA GLN A 196 -16.68 7.09 -5.00
C GLN A 196 -15.82 7.83 -3.96
N ALA A 197 -14.67 8.38 -4.36
CA ALA A 197 -13.68 8.97 -3.45
C ALA A 197 -13.30 8.03 -2.28
N ALA A 198 -13.28 6.72 -2.54
CA ALA A 198 -13.02 5.69 -1.54
C ALA A 198 -11.56 5.21 -1.50
N VAL A 199 -10.70 5.68 -2.42
CA VAL A 199 -9.26 5.35 -2.42
C VAL A 199 -8.52 6.40 -1.59
N HIS A 200 -7.71 5.96 -0.65
CA HIS A 200 -6.95 6.81 0.27
C HIS A 200 -5.45 6.81 -0.02
N VAL A 201 -4.95 5.74 -0.63
CA VAL A 201 -3.54 5.57 -0.99
C VAL A 201 -3.42 4.60 -2.18
N ILE A 202 -2.38 4.83 -2.99
CA ILE A 202 -1.95 3.90 -4.03
C ILE A 202 -0.58 3.35 -3.61
N ALA A 203 -0.42 2.03 -3.74
CA ALA A 203 0.84 1.34 -3.47
C ALA A 203 1.12 0.33 -4.57
N SER A 204 2.37 -0.14 -4.70
CA SER A 204 2.75 -1.01 -5.79
C SER A 204 2.29 -2.45 -5.61
N ASP A 205 2.34 -2.96 -4.38
CA ASP A 205 2.23 -4.38 -4.07
C ASP A 205 3.26 -5.19 -4.91
N ALA A 206 4.50 -4.64 -4.94
CA ALA A 206 5.57 -5.16 -5.78
C ALA A 206 6.17 -6.44 -5.21
N HIS A 207 6.49 -7.38 -6.11
CA HIS A 207 7.05 -8.68 -5.76
C HIS A 207 8.32 -9.00 -6.55
N ASP A 208 8.50 -8.35 -7.70
CA ASP A 208 9.62 -8.59 -8.58
C ASP A 208 9.94 -7.33 -9.43
N PRO A 209 11.16 -7.22 -10.02
CA PRO A 209 11.55 -6.05 -10.77
C PRO A 209 11.08 -6.03 -12.23
N GLN A 210 10.32 -7.04 -12.72
CA GLN A 210 9.92 -7.14 -14.14
C GLN A 210 8.42 -7.10 -14.38
N ARG A 211 7.61 -7.71 -13.50
CA ARG A 211 6.17 -7.91 -13.69
C ARG A 211 5.35 -7.19 -12.63
N ARG A 212 5.61 -7.49 -11.35
CA ARG A 212 4.99 -6.81 -10.21
C ARG A 212 6.00 -5.81 -9.65
N THR A 213 6.25 -4.75 -10.41
CA THR A 213 7.32 -3.79 -10.17
C THR A 213 6.94 -2.73 -9.14
N PRO A 214 7.92 -2.20 -8.37
CA PRO A 214 7.70 -1.05 -7.49
C PRO A 214 7.67 0.25 -8.31
N VAL A 215 6.57 0.47 -9.03
CA VAL A 215 6.31 1.63 -9.90
C VAL A 215 4.97 2.25 -9.52
N LEU A 216 4.96 3.54 -9.26
CA LEU A 216 3.79 4.32 -8.87
C LEU A 216 3.47 5.45 -9.88
N SER A 217 4.47 5.94 -10.62
CA SER A 217 4.34 7.10 -11.51
C SER A 217 3.26 6.90 -12.57
N GLU A 218 3.21 5.72 -13.20
CA GLU A 218 2.19 5.41 -14.22
C GLU A 218 0.76 5.46 -13.65
N ALA A 219 0.57 4.92 -12.44
CA ALA A 219 -0.74 4.96 -11.78
C ALA A 219 -1.09 6.37 -11.31
N ARG A 220 -0.10 7.13 -10.85
CA ARG A 220 -0.25 8.55 -10.52
C ARG A 220 -0.77 9.33 -11.71
N ASP A 221 -0.18 9.14 -12.90
CA ASP A 221 -0.58 9.82 -14.12
C ASP A 221 -2.02 9.44 -14.54
N VAL A 222 -2.38 8.17 -14.44
CA VAL A 222 -3.79 7.73 -14.67
C VAL A 222 -4.75 8.45 -13.72
N VAL A 223 -4.39 8.64 -12.45
CA VAL A 223 -5.22 9.36 -11.49
C VAL A 223 -5.23 10.86 -11.78
N ALA A 224 -4.10 11.44 -12.19
CA ALA A 224 -4.03 12.85 -12.57
C ALA A 224 -4.95 13.18 -13.75
N ASP A 225 -4.96 12.33 -14.77
CA ASP A 225 -5.88 12.45 -15.91
C ASP A 225 -7.36 12.31 -15.51
N PHE A 226 -7.64 11.50 -14.49
CA PHE A 226 -9.00 11.16 -14.05
C PHE A 226 -9.57 12.15 -13.02
N ALA A 227 -8.77 12.54 -12.03
CA ALA A 227 -9.20 13.26 -10.84
C ALA A 227 -8.39 14.55 -10.56
N GLY A 228 -7.35 14.82 -11.34
CA GLY A 228 -6.47 15.97 -11.20
C GLY A 228 -5.20 15.69 -10.41
N GLU A 229 -4.18 16.52 -10.64
CA GLU A 229 -2.82 16.41 -10.08
C GLU A 229 -2.81 16.39 -8.54
N GLU A 230 -3.61 17.25 -7.90
CA GLU A 230 -3.66 17.36 -6.44
C GLU A 230 -4.09 16.04 -5.78
N ILE A 231 -5.08 15.35 -6.36
CA ILE A 231 -5.55 14.06 -5.87
C ILE A 231 -4.51 12.97 -6.15
N ALA A 232 -3.91 12.97 -7.34
CA ALA A 232 -2.88 12.02 -7.70
C ALA A 232 -1.68 12.11 -6.72
N ASP A 233 -1.18 13.31 -6.48
CA ASP A 233 -0.07 13.54 -5.53
C ASP A 233 -0.46 13.18 -4.09
N ALA A 234 -1.70 13.45 -3.70
CA ALA A 234 -2.18 13.06 -2.39
C ALA A 234 -2.11 11.54 -2.19
N LEU A 235 -2.47 10.75 -3.20
CA LEU A 235 -2.58 9.29 -3.08
C LEU A 235 -1.24 8.54 -3.14
N VAL A 236 -0.19 9.12 -3.76
CA VAL A 236 1.13 8.47 -3.89
C VAL A 236 2.23 9.15 -3.06
N THR A 237 1.98 10.36 -2.52
CA THR A 237 2.98 11.13 -1.78
C THR A 237 2.48 11.54 -0.40
N HIS A 238 1.41 12.34 -0.33
CA HIS A 238 1.05 13.01 0.93
C HIS A 238 0.40 12.09 1.94
N ASN A 239 -0.59 11.29 1.49
CA ASN A 239 -1.26 10.33 2.36
C ASN A 239 -0.34 9.19 2.79
N PRO A 240 0.41 8.52 1.89
CA PRO A 240 1.33 7.47 2.31
C PRO A 240 2.45 7.99 3.22
N ALA A 241 2.97 9.20 3.03
CA ALA A 241 3.92 9.81 3.96
C ALA A 241 3.31 10.03 5.35
N ALA A 242 2.06 10.51 5.41
CA ALA A 242 1.34 10.67 6.69
C ALA A 242 1.10 9.32 7.39
N ILE A 243 0.82 8.25 6.64
CA ILE A 243 0.69 6.89 7.17
C ILE A 243 2.00 6.43 7.82
N VAL A 244 3.12 6.60 7.13
CA VAL A 244 4.46 6.24 7.65
C VAL A 244 4.79 7.03 8.91
N ASP A 245 4.46 8.33 8.93
CA ASP A 245 4.69 9.24 10.06
C ASP A 245 3.69 9.04 11.23
N GLY A 246 2.67 8.19 11.09
CA GLY A 246 1.62 8.02 12.09
C GLY A 246 0.71 9.23 12.26
N LYS A 247 0.60 10.08 11.23
CA LYS A 247 -0.23 11.29 11.22
C LYS A 247 -1.57 11.04 10.55
N SER A 248 -2.55 11.91 10.80
CA SER A 248 -3.81 11.92 10.06
C SER A 248 -3.57 12.26 8.60
N LEU A 249 -4.36 11.65 7.69
CA LEU A 249 -4.23 11.89 6.26
C LEU A 249 -4.55 13.35 5.93
N PRO A 250 -3.67 14.07 5.19
CA PRO A 250 -3.93 15.43 4.74
C PRO A 250 -5.06 15.51 3.71
N TYR A 251 -5.17 14.50 2.83
CA TYR A 251 -6.28 14.33 1.92
C TYR A 251 -7.20 13.23 2.42
N GLN A 252 -8.42 13.61 2.79
CA GLN A 252 -9.48 12.66 3.10
C GLN A 252 -10.43 12.62 1.93
N SER A 253 -10.58 11.45 1.34
CA SER A 253 -11.63 11.22 0.35
C SER A 253 -12.98 11.59 0.98
N MET A 254 -13.75 12.43 0.31
CA MET A 254 -14.98 12.95 0.88
C MET A 254 -16.11 11.93 0.76
N HIS A 255 -16.24 11.03 1.73
CA HIS A 255 -17.55 10.57 2.18
C HIS A 255 -17.88 11.35 3.45
N ARG A 256 -18.39 12.56 3.26
CA ARG A 256 -19.19 13.22 4.29
C ARG A 256 -20.62 13.03 3.91
N VAL A 257 -21.34 12.35 4.77
CA VAL A 257 -22.79 12.37 4.89
C VAL A 257 -23.33 13.81 4.82
#